data_5573d550530cc7ddb6af0e71b9d0f727
#
_entry.id   5573d550530cc7ddb6af0e71b9d0f727
#
_cell.length_a   1.000
_cell.length_b   1.000
_cell.length_c   1.000
_cell.angle_alpha   90.00
_cell.angle_beta   90.00
_cell.angle_gamma   90.00
#
_symmetry.space_group_name_H-M   'P 1'
#
loop_
_entity.id
_entity.type
_entity.pdbx_description
1 polymer ?
#
loop_
_entity_poly.entity_id
_entity_poly.type
_entity_poly.pdbx_seq_one_letter_code
_entity_poly.pdbx_strand_id
1 'polypeptide(L)'
;MDDIKDIIDEVKARNDIADVISDYLKLTPSGSNYKGLCPFHHEKTPSFSVNTSKQIFKCFGCGAGGDVINFIMRKENLDFMDSVKFLANRAGIEFNTNLDEKTKQRLAKIKRYQEMHTEAARYFYSQLDNPNNPALKYFLKRGLDVKTIKRFGLGYSPDSWDSLKNYLVSKGYSLEELFDAGLVSQNKNKTNYYDKFRNRVMFPIFDYKSNVIGFGGRVLDDSLPKYLNSPDSELFNKRNNLYGLNYARKSIGHDKTLILVEGYMDLISLHQFGIKNVVATLGTALTDNQAVLLKRFADNMILSYDSDDAGVNASLRAIGILEKQGIKPKVLNLGSYKDPDEFVRANGMNAMLDRIDTAIEANQFRLDSLRKSYNMDDKKDVIAYIKESSKIVKRIKSPIEKDYYIEYLSSITGTNSDIIRSEFGMTFRNYPRRDDKKPANTFLHRPQKVSVVEDGSKFIELNLIRAMLDSRLVRDTVPLKISLEDFSDENSKKIYEKVSNVDNKGIKVSKDGSIKLEDVYSDDIDIDYIKKLGRVKLNVEFNDLNEVDKIINSFMRESSEKRLEELFKQQEILENRRKTIKNNSQEAKEVDLEIMEIALKIVAENKTLKKF
;
A
#
# COMPACT_ATOMS: atom_id res chain seq x y z
N MET A 1 -29.43 21.11 -19.88
CA MET A 1 -27.96 21.09 -19.60
C MET A 1 -27.42 22.50 -19.30
N ASP A 2 -28.00 23.52 -19.87
CA ASP A 2 -27.57 24.91 -19.70
C ASP A 2 -27.79 25.42 -18.28
N ASP A 3 -28.92 25.11 -17.64
CA ASP A 3 -29.23 25.54 -16.25
C ASP A 3 -28.21 25.05 -15.19
N ILE A 4 -27.67 23.84 -15.32
CA ILE A 4 -26.69 23.32 -14.34
C ILE A 4 -25.34 24.01 -14.52
N LYS A 5 -24.96 24.32 -15.76
CA LYS A 5 -23.73 25.03 -16.06
C LYS A 5 -23.77 26.45 -15.50
N ASP A 6 -24.90 27.14 -15.70
CA ASP A 6 -25.14 28.48 -15.21
C ASP A 6 -25.08 28.54 -13.66
N ILE A 7 -25.68 27.55 -12.97
CA ILE A 7 -25.57 27.43 -11.51
C ILE A 7 -24.13 27.18 -11.07
N ILE A 8 -23.38 26.30 -11.76
CA ILE A 8 -21.97 26.05 -11.45
C ILE A 8 -21.14 27.32 -11.61
N ASP A 9 -21.37 28.07 -12.67
CA ASP A 9 -20.66 29.31 -12.94
C ASP A 9 -21.05 30.40 -11.92
N GLU A 10 -22.31 30.50 -11.52
CA GLU A 10 -22.78 31.38 -10.43
C GLU A 10 -22.16 30.98 -9.07
N VAL A 11 -22.13 29.69 -8.74
CA VAL A 11 -21.50 29.18 -7.51
C VAL A 11 -20.01 29.52 -7.48
N LYS A 12 -19.31 29.38 -8.59
CA LYS A 12 -17.90 29.79 -8.68
C LYS A 12 -17.74 31.31 -8.54
N ALA A 13 -18.59 32.08 -9.17
CA ALA A 13 -18.54 33.55 -9.14
C ALA A 13 -18.78 34.13 -7.75
N ARG A 14 -19.67 33.50 -6.95
CA ARG A 14 -20.01 33.95 -5.58
C ARG A 14 -19.14 33.36 -4.47
N ASN A 15 -18.23 32.44 -4.78
CA ASN A 15 -17.30 31.84 -3.82
C ASN A 15 -15.88 32.21 -4.21
N ASP A 16 -15.36 33.37 -3.76
CA ASP A 16 -13.96 33.70 -3.95
C ASP A 16 -13.08 32.60 -3.34
N ILE A 17 -12.11 32.15 -4.14
CA ILE A 17 -11.28 31.00 -3.76
C ILE A 17 -10.42 31.27 -2.52
N ALA A 18 -9.95 32.51 -2.34
CA ALA A 18 -9.14 32.86 -1.16
C ALA A 18 -10.01 32.90 0.10
N ASP A 19 -11.24 33.41 0.00
CA ASP A 19 -12.18 33.43 1.12
C ASP A 19 -12.54 32.01 1.57
N VAL A 20 -12.90 31.14 0.60
CA VAL A 20 -13.24 29.75 0.91
C VAL A 20 -12.05 29.00 1.51
N ILE A 21 -10.86 29.19 0.99
CA ILE A 21 -9.65 28.52 1.50
C ILE A 21 -9.26 29.06 2.88
N SER A 22 -9.52 30.34 3.15
CA SER A 22 -9.22 30.97 4.44
C SER A 22 -10.00 30.38 5.61
N ASP A 23 -11.15 29.73 5.35
CA ASP A 23 -11.91 28.99 6.37
C ASP A 23 -11.16 27.74 6.87
N TYR A 24 -10.18 27.24 6.11
CA TYR A 24 -9.46 26.00 6.37
C TYR A 24 -8.00 26.17 6.74
N LEU A 25 -7.36 27.24 6.28
CA LEU A 25 -5.94 27.49 6.54
C LEU A 25 -5.62 29.00 6.50
N LYS A 26 -4.59 29.38 7.25
CA LYS A 26 -4.11 30.76 7.26
C LYS A 26 -3.37 31.05 5.95
N LEU A 27 -3.90 32.02 5.20
CA LEU A 27 -3.27 32.54 3.99
C LEU A 27 -2.49 33.84 4.30
N THR A 28 -1.29 33.97 3.72
CA THR A 28 -0.46 35.18 3.81
C THR A 28 -0.24 35.74 2.41
N PRO A 29 -0.34 37.07 2.20
CA PRO A 29 -0.07 37.71 0.92
C PRO A 29 1.35 37.42 0.43
N SER A 30 1.50 37.16 -0.88
CA SER A 30 2.79 36.91 -1.54
C SER A 30 2.76 37.44 -2.98
N GLY A 31 3.06 38.72 -3.16
CA GLY A 31 2.86 39.42 -4.43
C GLY A 31 1.37 39.48 -4.82
N SER A 32 1.04 39.05 -6.05
CA SER A 32 -0.34 38.96 -6.55
C SER A 32 -1.09 37.68 -6.11
N ASN A 33 -0.48 36.85 -5.28
CA ASN A 33 -1.02 35.59 -4.80
C ASN A 33 -1.07 35.56 -3.27
N TYR A 34 -1.75 34.54 -2.74
CA TYR A 34 -1.64 34.15 -1.35
C TYR A 34 -0.86 32.85 -1.21
N LYS A 35 -0.17 32.67 -0.08
CA LYS A 35 0.52 31.44 0.26
C LYS A 35 0.11 30.93 1.64
N GLY A 36 0.13 29.60 1.81
CA GLY A 36 -0.14 28.93 3.08
C GLY A 36 0.47 27.54 3.13
N LEU A 37 0.36 26.89 4.28
CA LEU A 37 0.70 25.47 4.40
C LEU A 37 -0.39 24.63 3.73
N CYS A 38 0.01 23.64 2.95
CA CYS A 38 -0.94 22.83 2.18
C CYS A 38 -1.83 21.99 3.11
N PRO A 39 -3.18 22.00 2.93
CA PRO A 39 -4.08 21.20 3.74
C PRO A 39 -4.18 19.74 3.26
N PHE A 40 -3.46 19.36 2.20
CA PHE A 40 -3.53 18.06 1.55
C PHE A 40 -2.27 17.20 1.77
N HIS A 41 -1.16 17.79 2.28
CA HIS A 41 0.04 17.06 2.68
C HIS A 41 0.74 17.80 3.81
N HIS A 42 1.58 17.09 4.56
CA HIS A 42 2.30 17.71 5.68
C HIS A 42 3.55 18.42 5.16
N GLU A 43 3.70 19.70 5.52
CA GLU A 43 4.87 20.53 5.16
C GLU A 43 5.16 21.56 6.25
N LYS A 44 6.42 21.97 6.35
CA LYS A 44 6.84 23.02 7.29
C LYS A 44 7.01 24.38 6.60
N THR A 45 7.17 24.39 5.28
CA THR A 45 7.36 25.61 4.48
C THR A 45 6.18 25.78 3.52
N PRO A 46 5.57 26.99 3.40
CA PRO A 46 4.39 27.20 2.57
C PRO A 46 4.66 26.94 1.09
N SER A 47 4.08 25.87 0.53
CA SER A 47 4.12 25.55 -0.91
C SER A 47 2.75 25.69 -1.61
N PHE A 48 1.70 25.94 -0.83
CA PHE A 48 0.34 26.12 -1.34
C PHE A 48 0.12 27.58 -1.76
N SER A 49 -0.20 27.81 -3.02
CA SER A 49 -0.41 29.14 -3.62
C SER A 49 -1.84 29.28 -4.13
N VAL A 50 -2.46 30.43 -3.87
CA VAL A 50 -3.81 30.79 -4.32
C VAL A 50 -3.72 32.04 -5.18
N ASN A 51 -4.20 31.96 -6.42
CA ASN A 51 -4.28 33.07 -7.35
C ASN A 51 -5.73 33.56 -7.44
N THR A 52 -6.02 34.72 -6.87
CA THR A 52 -7.38 35.27 -6.84
C THR A 52 -7.84 35.81 -8.19
N SER A 53 -6.93 36.33 -9.04
CA SER A 53 -7.31 36.81 -10.37
C SER A 53 -7.71 35.68 -11.32
N LYS A 54 -7.13 34.50 -11.15
CA LYS A 54 -7.46 33.29 -11.94
C LYS A 54 -8.43 32.36 -11.24
N GLN A 55 -8.77 32.63 -9.99
CA GLN A 55 -9.63 31.79 -9.14
C GLN A 55 -9.16 30.32 -9.10
N ILE A 56 -7.85 30.11 -8.93
CA ILE A 56 -7.23 28.79 -8.83
C ILE A 56 -6.26 28.69 -7.66
N PHE A 57 -6.10 27.48 -7.13
CA PHE A 57 -5.00 27.15 -6.23
C PHE A 57 -4.03 26.14 -6.86
N LYS A 58 -2.79 26.15 -6.41
CA LYS A 58 -1.79 25.13 -6.75
C LYS A 58 -0.82 24.93 -5.58
N CYS A 59 -0.63 23.69 -5.18
CA CYS A 59 0.43 23.29 -4.27
C CYS A 59 1.65 22.81 -5.09
N PHE A 60 2.80 23.45 -4.88
CA PHE A 60 4.04 23.07 -5.56
C PHE A 60 4.74 21.88 -4.88
N GLY A 61 4.35 21.51 -3.65
CA GLY A 61 4.86 20.33 -2.96
C GLY A 61 4.19 19.03 -3.44
N CYS A 62 2.84 18.94 -3.34
CA CYS A 62 2.12 17.71 -3.69
C CYS A 62 1.42 17.75 -5.07
N GLY A 63 1.51 18.86 -5.83
CA GLY A 63 0.89 18.99 -7.12
C GLY A 63 -0.64 19.21 -7.12
N ALA A 64 -1.29 19.25 -5.95
CA ALA A 64 -2.72 19.53 -5.85
C ALA A 64 -3.05 20.90 -6.46
N GLY A 65 -4.11 20.99 -7.26
CA GLY A 65 -4.51 22.25 -7.89
C GLY A 65 -5.92 22.16 -8.47
N GLY A 66 -6.48 23.32 -8.80
CA GLY A 66 -7.81 23.45 -9.37
C GLY A 66 -8.51 24.72 -8.96
N ASP A 67 -9.83 24.79 -9.18
CA ASP A 67 -10.71 25.88 -8.75
C ASP A 67 -11.28 25.63 -7.32
N VAL A 68 -12.18 26.49 -6.88
CA VAL A 68 -12.82 26.41 -5.56
C VAL A 68 -13.60 25.09 -5.38
N ILE A 69 -14.23 24.57 -6.43
CA ILE A 69 -14.94 23.30 -6.37
C ILE A 69 -13.94 22.14 -6.16
N ASN A 70 -12.84 22.15 -6.90
CA ASN A 70 -11.78 21.15 -6.74
C ASN A 70 -11.14 21.18 -5.35
N PHE A 71 -11.05 22.37 -4.74
CA PHE A 71 -10.58 22.52 -3.36
C PHE A 71 -11.53 21.81 -2.37
N ILE A 72 -12.84 22.11 -2.44
CA ILE A 72 -13.85 21.50 -1.57
C ILE A 72 -13.96 19.99 -1.81
N MET A 73 -13.93 19.53 -3.07
CA MET A 73 -13.90 18.10 -3.39
C MET A 73 -12.80 17.36 -2.63
N ARG A 74 -11.60 17.96 -2.59
CA ARG A 74 -10.42 17.35 -1.93
C ARG A 74 -10.47 17.51 -0.41
N LYS A 75 -10.90 18.67 0.08
CA LYS A 75 -10.86 19.00 1.51
C LYS A 75 -11.95 18.29 2.28
N GLU A 76 -13.17 18.30 1.77
CA GLU A 76 -14.34 17.68 2.38
C GLU A 76 -14.56 16.23 1.89
N ASN A 77 -13.72 15.76 0.96
CA ASN A 77 -13.85 14.44 0.33
C ASN A 77 -15.24 14.20 -0.28
N LEU A 78 -15.76 15.24 -0.95
CA LEU A 78 -17.06 15.25 -1.63
C LEU A 78 -16.90 14.96 -3.12
N ASP A 79 -17.98 14.50 -3.77
CA ASP A 79 -18.02 14.49 -5.24
C ASP A 79 -18.28 15.89 -5.79
N PHE A 80 -18.22 16.01 -7.13
CA PHE A 80 -18.37 17.30 -7.80
C PHE A 80 -19.71 17.98 -7.47
N MET A 81 -20.83 17.26 -7.57
CA MET A 81 -22.17 17.84 -7.32
C MET A 81 -22.41 18.14 -5.86
N ASP A 82 -21.94 17.29 -4.94
CA ASP A 82 -22.02 17.56 -3.51
C ASP A 82 -21.16 18.78 -3.13
N SER A 83 -20.01 18.98 -3.80
CA SER A 83 -19.16 20.16 -3.61
C SER A 83 -19.79 21.44 -4.16
N VAL A 84 -20.46 21.37 -5.32
CA VAL A 84 -21.25 22.48 -5.86
C VAL A 84 -22.38 22.84 -4.91
N LYS A 85 -23.10 21.87 -4.38
CA LYS A 85 -24.18 22.07 -3.42
C LYS A 85 -23.66 22.69 -2.10
N PHE A 86 -22.51 22.22 -1.61
CA PHE A 86 -21.86 22.79 -0.43
C PHE A 86 -21.55 24.27 -0.61
N LEU A 87 -20.94 24.64 -1.74
CA LEU A 87 -20.61 26.01 -2.08
C LEU A 87 -21.84 26.87 -2.38
N ALA A 88 -22.88 26.30 -2.99
CA ALA A 88 -24.16 26.96 -3.19
C ALA A 88 -24.81 27.36 -1.85
N ASN A 89 -24.86 26.41 -0.90
CA ASN A 89 -25.38 26.68 0.46
C ASN A 89 -24.55 27.78 1.17
N ARG A 90 -23.23 27.77 1.03
CA ARG A 90 -22.35 28.80 1.59
C ARG A 90 -22.64 30.18 1.01
N ALA A 91 -22.91 30.28 -0.27
CA ALA A 91 -23.19 31.51 -0.98
C ALA A 91 -24.67 31.97 -0.88
N GLY A 92 -25.55 31.24 -0.17
CA GLY A 92 -26.98 31.53 -0.12
C GLY A 92 -27.69 31.37 -1.48
N ILE A 93 -27.10 30.58 -2.39
CA ILE A 93 -27.70 30.24 -3.66
C ILE A 93 -28.67 29.10 -3.40
N GLU A 94 -29.95 29.29 -3.68
CA GLU A 94 -30.91 28.19 -3.72
C GLU A 94 -30.45 27.23 -4.82
N PHE A 95 -29.90 26.10 -4.41
CA PHE A 95 -29.53 25.02 -5.33
C PHE A 95 -30.80 24.26 -5.75
N ASN A 96 -31.75 25.01 -6.27
CA ASN A 96 -32.90 24.46 -6.96
C ASN A 96 -32.42 24.04 -8.34
N THR A 97 -31.85 22.82 -8.42
CA THR A 97 -31.88 22.16 -9.70
C THR A 97 -33.34 22.03 -10.08
N ASN A 98 -33.80 22.79 -11.06
CA ASN A 98 -35.00 22.43 -11.83
C ASN A 98 -34.65 21.14 -12.58
N LEU A 99 -34.44 20.05 -11.79
CA LEU A 99 -34.36 18.71 -12.34
C LEU A 99 -35.66 18.49 -13.08
N ASP A 100 -35.59 18.13 -14.33
CA ASP A 100 -36.75 17.72 -15.06
C ASP A 100 -37.48 16.61 -14.27
N GLU A 101 -38.74 16.50 -14.43
CA GLU A 101 -39.58 15.58 -13.64
C GLU A 101 -39.08 14.14 -13.76
N LYS A 102 -38.50 13.78 -14.91
CA LYS A 102 -37.91 12.48 -15.18
C LYS A 102 -36.66 12.22 -14.30
N THR A 103 -35.80 13.23 -14.12
CA THR A 103 -34.64 13.14 -13.25
C THR A 103 -35.01 13.07 -11.77
N LYS A 104 -36.03 13.84 -11.34
CA LYS A 104 -36.56 13.74 -9.97
C LYS A 104 -37.13 12.33 -9.68
N GLN A 105 -37.93 11.79 -10.58
CA GLN A 105 -38.46 10.42 -10.47
C GLN A 105 -37.34 9.39 -10.41
N ARG A 106 -36.28 9.52 -11.23
CA ARG A 106 -35.12 8.65 -11.20
C ARG A 106 -34.38 8.69 -9.86
N LEU A 107 -34.14 9.87 -9.32
CA LEU A 107 -33.47 10.03 -8.02
C LEU A 107 -34.31 9.46 -6.88
N ALA A 108 -35.64 9.68 -6.91
CA ALA A 108 -36.56 9.09 -5.95
C ALA A 108 -36.57 7.55 -6.03
N LYS A 109 -36.55 6.99 -7.25
CA LYS A 109 -36.43 5.54 -7.48
C LYS A 109 -35.12 4.99 -6.92
N ILE A 110 -33.96 5.64 -7.19
CA ILE A 110 -32.67 5.25 -6.66
C ILE A 110 -32.69 5.24 -5.11
N LYS A 111 -33.21 6.31 -4.49
CA LYS A 111 -33.32 6.40 -3.03
C LYS A 111 -34.17 5.27 -2.46
N ARG A 112 -35.32 5.00 -3.06
CA ARG A 112 -36.20 3.91 -2.64
C ARG A 112 -35.53 2.54 -2.77
N TYR A 113 -34.76 2.32 -3.81
CA TYR A 113 -33.97 1.08 -3.97
C TYR A 113 -32.84 0.95 -2.95
N GLN A 114 -32.18 2.05 -2.58
CA GLN A 114 -31.19 2.04 -1.49
C GLN A 114 -31.83 1.69 -0.13
N GLU A 115 -33.00 2.24 0.16
CA GLU A 115 -33.77 1.90 1.35
C GLU A 115 -34.15 0.41 1.36
N MET A 116 -34.64 -0.12 0.23
CA MET A 116 -34.98 -1.53 0.06
C MET A 116 -33.78 -2.45 0.26
N HIS A 117 -32.61 -2.12 -0.34
CA HIS A 117 -31.38 -2.88 -0.13
C HIS A 117 -30.91 -2.83 1.33
N THR A 118 -31.09 -1.71 2.01
CA THR A 118 -30.80 -1.57 3.43
C THR A 118 -31.70 -2.48 4.27
N GLU A 119 -33.00 -2.55 3.97
CA GLU A 119 -33.92 -3.48 4.63
C GLU A 119 -33.55 -4.95 4.34
N ALA A 120 -33.20 -5.28 3.10
CA ALA A 120 -32.71 -6.62 2.75
C ALA A 120 -31.43 -6.98 3.51
N ALA A 121 -30.47 -6.04 3.66
CA ALA A 121 -29.25 -6.26 4.44
C ALA A 121 -29.57 -6.52 5.93
N ARG A 122 -30.48 -5.75 6.52
CA ARG A 122 -30.97 -5.97 7.90
C ARG A 122 -31.62 -7.34 8.05
N TYR A 123 -32.46 -7.73 7.08
CA TYR A 123 -33.08 -9.05 7.07
C TYR A 123 -32.04 -10.17 7.04
N PHE A 124 -31.07 -10.13 6.13
CA PHE A 124 -30.02 -11.15 6.06
C PHE A 124 -29.16 -11.19 7.32
N TYR A 125 -28.84 -10.03 7.90
CA TYR A 125 -28.07 -9.96 9.14
C TYR A 125 -28.85 -10.57 10.31
N SER A 126 -30.16 -10.29 10.47
CA SER A 126 -31.00 -10.83 11.55
C SER A 126 -31.13 -12.35 11.50
N GLN A 127 -30.92 -12.98 10.33
CA GLN A 127 -30.94 -14.44 10.24
C GLN A 127 -29.75 -15.10 11.00
N LEU A 128 -28.72 -14.32 11.35
CA LEU A 128 -27.58 -14.81 12.15
C LEU A 128 -27.87 -14.89 13.66
N ASP A 129 -28.99 -14.36 14.15
CA ASP A 129 -29.34 -14.36 15.58
C ASP A 129 -29.55 -15.78 16.14
N ASN A 130 -29.79 -16.77 15.28
CA ASN A 130 -29.82 -18.19 15.66
C ASN A 130 -28.39 -18.74 15.80
N PRO A 131 -27.93 -19.18 17.00
CA PRO A 131 -26.60 -19.73 17.20
C PRO A 131 -26.28 -20.96 16.35
N ASN A 132 -27.31 -21.69 15.92
CA ASN A 132 -27.18 -22.87 15.06
C ASN A 132 -27.15 -22.54 13.56
N ASN A 133 -27.21 -21.25 13.21
CA ASN A 133 -27.22 -20.81 11.82
C ASN A 133 -25.97 -21.31 11.06
N PRO A 134 -26.14 -21.95 9.89
CA PRO A 134 -25.00 -22.51 9.14
C PRO A 134 -24.05 -21.42 8.63
N ALA A 135 -24.53 -20.21 8.34
CA ALA A 135 -23.68 -19.11 7.90
C ALA A 135 -22.82 -18.56 9.04
N LEU A 136 -23.36 -18.47 10.28
CA LEU A 136 -22.58 -18.07 11.44
C LEU A 136 -21.44 -19.06 11.69
N LYS A 137 -21.75 -20.39 11.67
CA LYS A 137 -20.73 -21.46 11.78
C LYS A 137 -19.68 -21.36 10.68
N TYR A 138 -20.10 -21.06 9.46
CA TYR A 138 -19.18 -20.85 8.34
C TYR A 138 -18.22 -19.68 8.59
N PHE A 139 -18.72 -18.51 9.00
CA PHE A 139 -17.87 -17.34 9.26
C PHE A 139 -16.87 -17.60 10.41
N LEU A 140 -17.32 -18.21 11.49
CA LEU A 140 -16.46 -18.58 12.62
C LEU A 140 -15.39 -19.61 12.22
N LYS A 141 -15.77 -20.63 11.42
CA LYS A 141 -14.81 -21.62 10.87
C LYS A 141 -13.78 -20.96 9.95
N ARG A 142 -14.17 -19.91 9.22
CA ARG A 142 -13.26 -19.07 8.40
C ARG A 142 -12.41 -18.11 9.26
N GLY A 143 -12.55 -18.14 10.59
CA GLY A 143 -11.75 -17.33 11.51
C GLY A 143 -12.23 -15.89 11.68
N LEU A 144 -13.44 -15.54 11.22
CA LEU A 144 -13.99 -14.20 11.42
C LEU A 144 -14.55 -14.06 12.84
N ASP A 145 -14.24 -12.96 13.51
CA ASP A 145 -14.83 -12.60 14.78
C ASP A 145 -16.21 -11.93 14.62
N VAL A 146 -16.98 -11.90 15.70
CA VAL A 146 -18.34 -11.32 15.72
C VAL A 146 -18.32 -9.81 15.40
N LYS A 147 -17.25 -9.10 15.80
CA LYS A 147 -17.10 -7.66 15.52
C LYS A 147 -16.94 -7.41 14.03
N THR A 148 -16.17 -8.24 13.36
CA THR A 148 -15.96 -8.17 11.90
C THR A 148 -17.23 -8.53 11.15
N ILE A 149 -17.93 -9.62 11.55
CA ILE A 149 -19.22 -10.00 10.96
C ILE A 149 -20.21 -8.83 11.05
N LYS A 150 -20.35 -8.22 12.24
CA LYS A 150 -21.21 -7.05 12.45
C LYS A 150 -20.78 -5.84 11.64
N ARG A 151 -19.47 -5.55 11.61
CA ARG A 151 -18.91 -4.38 10.92
C ARG A 151 -19.19 -4.40 9.42
N PHE A 152 -19.07 -5.58 8.79
CA PHE A 152 -19.35 -5.74 7.36
C PHE A 152 -20.82 -6.01 7.06
N GLY A 153 -21.67 -6.17 8.09
CA GLY A 153 -23.09 -6.48 7.94
C GLY A 153 -23.32 -7.83 7.27
N LEU A 154 -22.41 -8.79 7.51
CA LEU A 154 -22.52 -10.12 6.91
C LEU A 154 -23.80 -10.80 7.36
N GLY A 155 -24.41 -11.62 6.52
CA GLY A 155 -25.71 -12.20 6.80
C GLY A 155 -25.88 -13.60 6.21
N TYR A 156 -27.11 -14.06 6.27
CA TYR A 156 -27.54 -15.33 5.71
C TYR A 156 -28.85 -15.18 4.94
N SER A 157 -28.89 -15.72 3.74
CA SER A 157 -30.13 -15.93 3.01
C SER A 157 -30.61 -17.36 3.26
N PRO A 158 -31.79 -17.53 3.91
CA PRO A 158 -32.34 -18.84 4.22
C PRO A 158 -32.52 -19.73 2.97
N ASP A 159 -32.62 -21.03 3.19
CA ASP A 159 -33.02 -21.98 2.14
C ASP A 159 -34.54 -21.93 1.93
N SER A 160 -34.98 -20.87 1.31
CA SER A 160 -36.40 -20.58 1.03
C SER A 160 -36.53 -19.88 -0.31
N TRP A 161 -37.61 -20.14 -0.99
CA TRP A 161 -37.91 -19.53 -2.28
C TRP A 161 -38.51 -18.13 -2.21
N ASP A 162 -39.02 -17.70 -1.03
CA ASP A 162 -39.83 -16.51 -0.92
C ASP A 162 -39.73 -15.77 0.44
N SER A 163 -38.82 -16.12 1.28
CA SER A 163 -38.70 -15.54 2.63
C SER A 163 -38.33 -14.04 2.60
N LEU A 164 -37.33 -13.65 1.80
CA LEU A 164 -36.95 -12.25 1.62
C LEU A 164 -38.06 -11.49 0.87
N LYS A 165 -38.61 -12.09 -0.20
CA LYS A 165 -39.69 -11.53 -0.99
C LYS A 165 -40.86 -11.16 -0.09
N ASN A 166 -41.35 -12.11 0.71
CA ASN A 166 -42.51 -11.89 1.60
C ASN A 166 -42.19 -10.83 2.68
N TYR A 167 -41.01 -10.83 3.22
CA TYR A 167 -40.56 -9.81 4.17
C TYR A 167 -40.59 -8.41 3.55
N LEU A 168 -40.02 -8.22 2.36
CA LEU A 168 -39.99 -6.90 1.71
C LEU A 168 -41.38 -6.45 1.22
N VAL A 169 -42.22 -7.36 0.75
CA VAL A 169 -43.60 -7.05 0.42
C VAL A 169 -44.36 -6.59 1.67
N SER A 170 -44.16 -7.19 2.84
CA SER A 170 -44.75 -6.74 4.10
C SER A 170 -44.29 -5.33 4.53
N LYS A 171 -43.13 -4.87 4.00
CA LYS A 171 -42.61 -3.50 4.19
C LYS A 171 -43.15 -2.50 3.15
N GLY A 172 -44.03 -2.92 2.23
CA GLY A 172 -44.64 -2.07 1.24
C GLY A 172 -43.88 -1.89 -0.08
N TYR A 173 -42.97 -2.83 -0.40
CA TYR A 173 -42.29 -2.86 -1.71
C TYR A 173 -43.07 -3.76 -2.68
N SER A 174 -43.17 -3.36 -3.95
CA SER A 174 -43.81 -4.17 -4.97
C SER A 174 -42.88 -5.25 -5.54
N LEU A 175 -43.46 -6.30 -6.14
CA LEU A 175 -42.68 -7.38 -6.76
C LEU A 175 -41.83 -6.90 -7.94
N GLU A 176 -42.34 -5.91 -8.69
CA GLU A 176 -41.62 -5.26 -9.78
C GLU A 176 -40.42 -4.49 -9.28
N GLU A 177 -40.57 -3.72 -8.18
CA GLU A 177 -39.46 -3.02 -7.54
C GLU A 177 -38.38 -4.00 -7.07
N LEU A 178 -38.77 -5.13 -6.44
CA LEU A 178 -37.85 -6.17 -5.99
C LEU A 178 -37.08 -6.82 -7.16
N PHE A 179 -37.75 -7.01 -8.29
CA PHE A 179 -37.16 -7.57 -9.49
C PHE A 179 -36.17 -6.59 -10.15
N ASP A 180 -36.59 -5.34 -10.34
CA ASP A 180 -35.74 -4.28 -10.88
C ASP A 180 -34.47 -4.04 -10.02
N ALA A 181 -34.64 -4.16 -8.70
CA ALA A 181 -33.53 -4.05 -7.74
C ALA A 181 -32.65 -5.31 -7.67
N GLY A 182 -33.02 -6.39 -8.36
CA GLY A 182 -32.26 -7.63 -8.43
C GLY A 182 -32.28 -8.47 -7.15
N LEU A 183 -33.28 -8.28 -6.27
CA LEU A 183 -33.46 -9.06 -5.03
C LEU A 183 -34.25 -10.34 -5.27
N VAL A 184 -35.12 -10.35 -6.27
CA VAL A 184 -35.87 -11.53 -6.71
C VAL A 184 -35.57 -11.83 -8.18
N SER A 185 -35.92 -13.05 -8.60
CA SER A 185 -35.86 -13.52 -9.98
C SER A 185 -37.27 -13.94 -10.44
N GLN A 186 -37.51 -13.93 -11.74
CA GLN A 186 -38.69 -14.49 -12.32
C GLN A 186 -38.46 -15.90 -12.87
N ASN A 187 -39.47 -16.76 -12.82
CA ASN A 187 -39.46 -18.03 -13.52
C ASN A 187 -39.52 -17.82 -15.06
N LYS A 188 -39.18 -18.87 -15.84
CA LYS A 188 -39.15 -18.81 -17.31
C LYS A 188 -40.44 -18.30 -17.93
N ASN A 189 -41.58 -18.60 -17.33
CA ASN A 189 -42.91 -18.22 -17.82
C ASN A 189 -43.37 -16.83 -17.33
N LYS A 190 -42.51 -16.12 -16.57
CA LYS A 190 -42.79 -14.80 -15.99
C LYS A 190 -44.08 -14.74 -15.11
N THR A 191 -44.50 -15.87 -14.57
CA THR A 191 -45.72 -15.98 -13.75
C THR A 191 -45.44 -15.87 -12.26
N ASN A 192 -44.22 -16.09 -11.81
CA ASN A 192 -43.90 -16.09 -10.38
C ASN A 192 -42.51 -15.50 -10.09
N TYR A 193 -42.42 -14.81 -8.96
CA TYR A 193 -41.17 -14.26 -8.42
C TYR A 193 -40.69 -15.10 -7.24
N TYR A 194 -39.36 -15.28 -7.16
CA TYR A 194 -38.70 -16.04 -6.10
C TYR A 194 -37.38 -15.38 -5.69
N ASP A 195 -36.95 -15.61 -4.46
CA ASP A 195 -35.73 -15.03 -3.90
C ASP A 195 -34.49 -15.36 -4.76
N LYS A 196 -33.73 -14.32 -5.11
CA LYS A 196 -32.51 -14.44 -5.92
C LYS A 196 -31.43 -15.24 -5.20
N PHE A 197 -31.25 -14.98 -3.92
CA PHE A 197 -30.29 -15.64 -3.07
C PHE A 197 -31.01 -16.64 -2.17
N ARG A 198 -30.52 -17.87 -2.09
CA ARG A 198 -31.05 -18.96 -1.27
C ARG A 198 -29.92 -19.82 -0.77
N ASN A 199 -29.98 -20.21 0.51
CA ASN A 199 -28.96 -21.01 1.19
C ASN A 199 -27.53 -20.46 0.97
N ARG A 200 -27.34 -19.14 1.21
CA ARG A 200 -26.05 -18.47 0.98
C ARG A 200 -25.64 -17.60 2.15
N VAL A 201 -24.34 -17.60 2.46
CA VAL A 201 -23.75 -16.51 3.25
C VAL A 201 -23.76 -15.24 2.40
N MET A 202 -24.15 -14.10 3.03
CA MET A 202 -24.40 -12.85 2.33
C MET A 202 -23.37 -11.79 2.67
N PHE A 203 -22.92 -11.10 1.65
CA PHE A 203 -21.95 -10.00 1.70
C PHE A 203 -22.62 -8.75 1.12
N PRO A 204 -23.08 -7.79 1.95
CA PRO A 204 -23.61 -6.54 1.43
C PRO A 204 -22.51 -5.78 0.66
N ILE A 205 -22.85 -5.29 -0.51
CA ILE A 205 -21.98 -4.46 -1.33
C ILE A 205 -22.38 -3.00 -1.11
N PHE A 206 -21.41 -2.18 -0.71
CA PHE A 206 -21.60 -0.76 -0.48
C PHE A 206 -20.98 0.07 -1.60
N ASP A 207 -21.64 1.16 -1.97
CA ASP A 207 -20.98 2.22 -2.74
C ASP A 207 -19.92 2.94 -1.86
N TYR A 208 -19.11 3.83 -2.47
CA TYR A 208 -18.09 4.57 -1.71
C TYR A 208 -18.70 5.55 -0.68
N LYS A 209 -20.02 5.89 -0.77
CA LYS A 209 -20.77 6.70 0.20
C LYS A 209 -21.34 5.88 1.37
N SER A 210 -21.21 4.56 1.34
CA SER A 210 -21.72 3.58 2.30
C SER A 210 -23.21 3.27 2.18
N ASN A 211 -23.86 3.49 1.03
CA ASN A 211 -25.17 2.97 0.74
C ASN A 211 -25.10 1.51 0.29
N VAL A 212 -26.03 0.66 0.71
CA VAL A 212 -26.10 -0.71 0.21
C VAL A 212 -26.65 -0.69 -1.21
N ILE A 213 -25.87 -1.21 -2.17
CA ILE A 213 -26.21 -1.18 -3.60
C ILE A 213 -26.43 -2.56 -4.21
N GLY A 214 -26.08 -3.62 -3.50
CA GLY A 214 -26.19 -5.00 -3.96
C GLY A 214 -25.67 -5.98 -2.94
N PHE A 215 -25.58 -7.24 -3.35
CA PHE A 215 -25.13 -8.34 -2.50
C PHE A 215 -24.27 -9.31 -3.29
N GLY A 216 -23.27 -9.87 -2.61
CA GLY A 216 -22.63 -11.12 -2.97
C GLY A 216 -23.19 -12.25 -2.11
N GLY A 217 -23.41 -13.43 -2.69
CA GLY A 217 -23.86 -14.60 -1.96
C GLY A 217 -23.00 -15.82 -2.26
N ARG A 218 -22.40 -16.46 -1.25
CA ARG A 218 -21.63 -17.69 -1.40
C ARG A 218 -22.41 -18.89 -0.88
N VAL A 219 -22.46 -19.98 -1.65
CA VAL A 219 -23.08 -21.23 -1.20
C VAL A 219 -22.36 -21.84 -0.01
N LEU A 220 -23.10 -22.58 0.80
CA LEU A 220 -22.58 -23.32 1.96
C LEU A 220 -22.25 -24.78 1.62
N ASP A 221 -22.70 -25.24 0.45
CA ASP A 221 -22.48 -26.55 -0.13
C ASP A 221 -21.65 -26.46 -1.44
N ASP A 222 -21.58 -27.54 -2.20
CA ASP A 222 -20.85 -27.62 -3.48
C ASP A 222 -21.69 -27.20 -4.69
N SER A 223 -22.84 -26.57 -4.48
CA SER A 223 -23.71 -26.09 -5.57
C SER A 223 -23.07 -24.94 -6.36
N LEU A 224 -23.41 -24.84 -7.65
CA LEU A 224 -22.91 -23.79 -8.52
C LEU A 224 -23.98 -22.72 -8.79
N PRO A 225 -23.59 -21.46 -8.99
CA PRO A 225 -22.23 -20.93 -8.89
C PRO A 225 -21.81 -20.74 -7.42
N LYS A 226 -20.54 -21.00 -7.11
CA LYS A 226 -19.97 -20.84 -5.77
C LYS A 226 -20.22 -19.43 -5.20
N TYR A 227 -20.00 -18.42 -6.02
CA TYR A 227 -20.35 -17.02 -5.72
C TYR A 227 -21.40 -16.51 -6.72
N LEU A 228 -22.40 -15.83 -6.22
CA LEU A 228 -23.44 -15.18 -6.99
C LEU A 228 -23.52 -13.71 -6.55
N ASN A 229 -23.39 -12.77 -7.47
CA ASN A 229 -23.57 -11.34 -7.21
C ASN A 229 -24.96 -10.87 -7.69
N SER A 230 -25.43 -9.76 -7.12
CA SER A 230 -26.57 -9.04 -7.68
C SER A 230 -26.37 -8.79 -9.19
N PRO A 231 -27.42 -8.85 -9.98
CA PRO A 231 -27.36 -8.47 -11.38
C PRO A 231 -27.07 -6.97 -11.51
N ASP A 232 -26.57 -6.55 -12.67
CA ASP A 232 -26.47 -5.13 -12.98
C ASP A 232 -27.88 -4.50 -12.97
N SER A 233 -28.02 -3.37 -12.33
CA SER A 233 -29.26 -2.62 -12.17
C SER A 233 -28.97 -1.12 -12.23
N GLU A 234 -30.00 -0.28 -12.08
CA GLU A 234 -29.82 1.17 -12.00
C GLU A 234 -28.98 1.59 -10.77
N LEU A 235 -29.02 0.77 -9.70
CA LEU A 235 -28.29 1.02 -8.46
C LEU A 235 -26.89 0.39 -8.46
N PHE A 236 -26.72 -0.77 -9.06
CA PHE A 236 -25.52 -1.58 -8.99
C PHE A 236 -24.99 -1.97 -10.37
N ASN A 237 -23.70 -1.73 -10.59
CA ASN A 237 -22.96 -2.28 -11.72
C ASN A 237 -21.59 -2.75 -11.23
N LYS A 238 -21.35 -4.06 -11.33
CA LYS A 238 -20.10 -4.69 -10.85
C LYS A 238 -18.83 -4.15 -11.53
N ARG A 239 -18.93 -3.60 -12.75
CA ARG A 239 -17.80 -3.03 -13.49
C ARG A 239 -17.42 -1.63 -13.03
N ASN A 240 -18.29 -0.97 -12.25
CA ASN A 240 -18.11 0.41 -11.80
C ASN A 240 -17.88 0.50 -10.29
N ASN A 241 -18.04 -0.59 -9.56
CA ASN A 241 -17.95 -0.63 -8.11
C ASN A 241 -16.87 -1.57 -7.63
N LEU A 242 -16.37 -1.34 -6.43
CA LEU A 242 -15.38 -2.15 -5.74
C LEU A 242 -15.87 -2.46 -4.33
N TYR A 243 -15.66 -3.68 -3.87
CA TYR A 243 -16.00 -4.08 -2.51
C TYR A 243 -15.04 -3.42 -1.51
N GLY A 244 -15.58 -2.91 -0.41
CA GLY A 244 -14.81 -2.35 0.70
C GLY A 244 -14.27 -0.94 0.50
N LEU A 245 -14.49 -0.29 -0.66
CA LEU A 245 -13.99 1.06 -0.92
C LEU A 245 -14.55 2.10 0.08
N ASN A 246 -15.77 1.92 0.58
CA ASN A 246 -16.37 2.74 1.62
C ASN A 246 -15.60 2.71 2.96
N TYR A 247 -14.95 1.60 3.27
CA TYR A 247 -14.07 1.45 4.43
C TYR A 247 -12.66 1.95 4.11
N ALA A 248 -12.10 1.49 3.01
CA ALA A 248 -10.72 1.78 2.60
C ALA A 248 -10.44 3.28 2.49
N ARG A 249 -11.36 4.07 1.89
CA ARG A 249 -11.19 5.52 1.71
C ARG A 249 -10.97 6.30 3.02
N LYS A 250 -11.44 5.77 4.15
CA LYS A 250 -11.26 6.37 5.48
C LYS A 250 -9.91 6.04 6.13
N SER A 251 -9.18 5.10 5.53
CA SER A 251 -7.93 4.55 6.07
C SER A 251 -6.75 4.74 5.11
N ILE A 252 -6.93 5.50 4.04
CA ILE A 252 -5.86 5.85 3.10
C ILE A 252 -4.94 6.85 3.78
N GLY A 253 -3.64 6.52 3.84
CA GLY A 253 -2.60 7.38 4.37
C GLY A 253 -2.18 8.50 3.41
N HIS A 254 -1.18 9.27 3.81
CA HIS A 254 -0.63 10.37 3.01
C HIS A 254 0.00 9.92 1.69
N ASP A 255 0.52 8.70 1.64
CA ASP A 255 1.09 8.05 0.47
C ASP A 255 0.05 7.63 -0.57
N LYS A 256 -1.24 7.72 -0.22
CA LYS A 256 -2.39 7.36 -1.06
C LYS A 256 -2.27 5.96 -1.68
N THR A 257 -1.87 5.00 -0.87
CA THR A 257 -1.76 3.60 -1.26
C THR A 257 -3.01 2.82 -0.89
N LEU A 258 -3.55 2.06 -1.86
CA LEU A 258 -4.57 1.05 -1.67
C LEU A 258 -4.03 -0.33 -2.02
N ILE A 259 -4.59 -1.36 -1.40
CA ILE A 259 -4.33 -2.77 -1.69
C ILE A 259 -5.52 -3.33 -2.43
N LEU A 260 -5.30 -3.97 -3.58
CA LEU A 260 -6.35 -4.60 -4.39
C LEU A 260 -6.23 -6.11 -4.31
N VAL A 261 -7.29 -6.77 -3.84
CA VAL A 261 -7.43 -8.22 -3.74
C VAL A 261 -8.56 -8.73 -4.64
N GLU A 262 -8.70 -10.06 -4.80
CA GLU A 262 -9.70 -10.65 -5.69
C GLU A 262 -11.07 -10.81 -5.04
N GLY A 263 -11.12 -11.22 -3.77
CA GLY A 263 -12.33 -11.71 -3.13
C GLY A 263 -12.78 -10.98 -1.88
N TYR A 264 -14.04 -11.25 -1.52
CA TYR A 264 -14.66 -10.72 -0.29
C TYR A 264 -13.89 -11.15 0.97
N MET A 265 -13.50 -12.43 1.03
CA MET A 265 -12.87 -13.00 2.22
C MET A 265 -11.47 -12.46 2.43
N ASP A 266 -10.69 -12.27 1.37
CA ASP A 266 -9.35 -11.70 1.45
C ASP A 266 -9.38 -10.30 2.07
N LEU A 267 -10.29 -9.45 1.57
CA LEU A 267 -10.50 -8.12 2.10
C LEU A 267 -10.95 -8.14 3.55
N ILE A 268 -11.95 -8.96 3.89
CA ILE A 268 -12.52 -9.00 5.25
C ILE A 268 -11.48 -9.49 6.24
N SER A 269 -10.70 -10.51 5.88
CA SER A 269 -9.61 -11.03 6.72
C SER A 269 -8.53 -9.99 6.93
N LEU A 270 -8.00 -9.37 5.87
CA LEU A 270 -7.01 -8.30 6.00
C LEU A 270 -7.52 -7.18 6.91
N HIS A 271 -8.78 -6.79 6.74
CA HIS A 271 -9.40 -5.75 7.54
C HIS A 271 -9.56 -6.14 9.01
N GLN A 272 -9.86 -7.41 9.32
CA GLN A 272 -9.92 -7.94 10.68
C GLN A 272 -8.55 -7.85 11.36
N PHE A 273 -7.48 -8.16 10.63
CA PHE A 273 -6.10 -8.05 11.11
C PHE A 273 -5.55 -6.61 11.12
N GLY A 274 -6.38 -5.59 10.84
CA GLY A 274 -6.01 -4.18 10.98
C GLY A 274 -5.57 -3.48 9.69
N ILE A 275 -5.41 -4.19 8.58
CA ILE A 275 -5.05 -3.64 7.27
C ILE A 275 -6.34 -3.17 6.58
N LYS A 276 -6.60 -1.86 6.64
CA LYS A 276 -7.92 -1.29 6.32
C LYS A 276 -8.01 -0.61 4.95
N ASN A 277 -6.89 -0.28 4.34
CA ASN A 277 -6.79 0.34 3.01
C ASN A 277 -6.90 -0.69 1.88
N VAL A 278 -7.80 -1.66 2.00
CA VAL A 278 -7.98 -2.78 1.08
C VAL A 278 -9.29 -2.62 0.32
N VAL A 279 -9.27 -2.93 -0.96
CA VAL A 279 -10.44 -3.01 -1.86
C VAL A 279 -10.42 -4.34 -2.62
N ALA A 280 -11.59 -4.84 -3.01
CA ALA A 280 -11.67 -6.06 -3.81
C ALA A 280 -12.50 -5.87 -5.07
N THR A 281 -12.18 -6.64 -6.11
CA THR A 281 -13.04 -6.77 -7.29
C THR A 281 -14.29 -7.60 -6.95
N LEU A 282 -15.28 -7.59 -7.84
CA LEU A 282 -16.58 -8.22 -7.60
C LEU A 282 -16.75 -9.49 -8.45
N GLY A 283 -15.77 -10.41 -8.36
CA GLY A 283 -15.77 -11.66 -9.12
C GLY A 283 -15.54 -11.44 -10.62
N THR A 284 -14.87 -10.37 -10.98
CA THR A 284 -14.43 -10.03 -12.34
C THR A 284 -13.02 -9.46 -12.30
N ALA A 285 -12.28 -9.55 -13.40
CA ALA A 285 -11.03 -8.81 -13.53
C ALA A 285 -11.27 -7.31 -13.36
N LEU A 286 -10.23 -6.59 -12.92
CA LEU A 286 -10.25 -5.12 -12.80
C LEU A 286 -10.65 -4.50 -14.15
N THR A 287 -11.52 -3.48 -14.11
CA THR A 287 -11.97 -2.76 -15.29
C THR A 287 -11.40 -1.34 -15.36
N ASP A 288 -11.40 -0.72 -16.55
CA ASP A 288 -10.99 0.68 -16.71
C ASP A 288 -11.85 1.63 -15.86
N ASN A 289 -13.17 1.39 -15.74
CA ASN A 289 -14.06 2.21 -14.91
C ASN A 289 -13.73 2.10 -13.41
N GLN A 290 -13.40 0.91 -12.93
CA GLN A 290 -12.94 0.72 -11.56
C GLN A 290 -11.59 1.42 -11.32
N ALA A 291 -10.67 1.40 -12.28
CA ALA A 291 -9.41 2.12 -12.19
C ALA A 291 -9.60 3.65 -12.18
N VAL A 292 -10.53 4.19 -12.98
CA VAL A 292 -10.93 5.60 -12.91
C VAL A 292 -11.49 5.95 -11.53
N LEU A 293 -12.31 5.08 -10.96
CA LEU A 293 -12.83 5.26 -9.59
C LEU A 293 -11.69 5.24 -8.56
N LEU A 294 -10.77 4.27 -8.65
CA LEU A 294 -9.62 4.16 -7.74
C LEU A 294 -8.71 5.38 -7.80
N LYS A 295 -8.48 5.96 -9.00
CA LYS A 295 -7.64 7.15 -9.18
C LYS A 295 -8.12 8.36 -8.37
N ARG A 296 -9.40 8.44 -8.05
CA ARG A 296 -9.94 9.51 -7.18
C ARG A 296 -9.40 9.43 -5.76
N PHE A 297 -8.98 8.24 -5.30
CA PHE A 297 -8.60 7.96 -3.93
C PHE A 297 -7.12 7.60 -3.79
N ALA A 298 -6.50 6.98 -4.80
CA ALA A 298 -5.14 6.44 -4.71
C ALA A 298 -4.25 6.86 -5.88
N ASP A 299 -2.98 7.10 -5.58
CA ASP A 299 -1.91 7.31 -6.55
C ASP A 299 -1.04 6.04 -6.68
N ASN A 300 -1.02 5.19 -5.64
CA ASN A 300 -0.28 3.93 -5.58
C ASN A 300 -1.24 2.75 -5.31
N MET A 301 -0.93 1.60 -5.88
CA MET A 301 -1.73 0.38 -5.73
C MET A 301 -0.83 -0.83 -5.49
N ILE A 302 -1.14 -1.64 -4.49
CA ILE A 302 -0.50 -2.94 -4.27
C ILE A 302 -1.49 -4.02 -4.69
N LEU A 303 -1.12 -4.79 -5.70
CA LEU A 303 -1.91 -5.93 -6.17
C LEU A 303 -1.56 -7.16 -5.33
N SER A 304 -2.55 -7.76 -4.70
CA SER A 304 -2.42 -8.97 -3.89
C SER A 304 -3.45 -10.00 -4.36
N TYR A 305 -3.21 -10.54 -5.54
CA TYR A 305 -4.04 -11.56 -6.17
C TYR A 305 -3.55 -12.97 -5.82
N ASP A 306 -4.33 -13.98 -6.17
CA ASP A 306 -3.99 -15.38 -5.94
C ASP A 306 -2.64 -15.73 -6.60
N SER A 307 -1.87 -16.62 -5.99
CA SER A 307 -0.51 -16.98 -6.44
C SER A 307 -0.48 -17.93 -7.64
N ASP A 308 -1.63 -18.37 -8.14
CA ASP A 308 -1.74 -19.25 -9.31
C ASP A 308 -1.56 -18.49 -10.64
N ASP A 309 -1.47 -19.24 -11.74
CA ASP A 309 -1.29 -18.67 -13.08
C ASP A 309 -2.43 -17.73 -13.50
N ALA A 310 -3.65 -17.96 -13.02
CA ALA A 310 -4.79 -17.10 -13.28
C ALA A 310 -4.62 -15.74 -12.59
N GLY A 311 -4.19 -15.73 -11.32
CA GLY A 311 -3.90 -14.51 -10.55
C GLY A 311 -2.68 -13.76 -11.11
N VAL A 312 -1.62 -14.46 -11.55
CA VAL A 312 -0.49 -13.83 -12.26
C VAL A 312 -0.95 -13.10 -13.52
N ASN A 313 -1.77 -13.76 -14.36
CA ASN A 313 -2.31 -13.16 -15.57
C ASN A 313 -3.28 -12.01 -15.26
N ALA A 314 -4.06 -12.11 -14.19
CA ALA A 314 -4.93 -11.03 -13.72
C ALA A 314 -4.11 -9.82 -13.24
N SER A 315 -3.01 -10.05 -12.50
CA SER A 315 -2.07 -9.02 -12.08
C SER A 315 -1.45 -8.28 -13.26
N LEU A 316 -0.96 -8.99 -14.28
CA LEU A 316 -0.38 -8.39 -15.47
C LEU A 316 -1.38 -7.50 -16.23
N ARG A 317 -2.65 -7.92 -16.32
CA ARG A 317 -3.73 -7.09 -16.90
C ARG A 317 -4.04 -5.88 -16.05
N ALA A 318 -4.17 -6.06 -14.73
CA ALA A 318 -4.46 -4.98 -13.78
C ALA A 318 -3.38 -3.90 -13.80
N ILE A 319 -2.09 -4.28 -13.85
CA ILE A 319 -0.97 -3.34 -14.00
C ILE A 319 -1.19 -2.42 -15.20
N GLY A 320 -1.50 -2.99 -16.38
CA GLY A 320 -1.70 -2.19 -17.59
C GLY A 320 -2.89 -1.23 -17.51
N ILE A 321 -3.97 -1.63 -16.84
CA ILE A 321 -5.16 -0.80 -16.63
C ILE A 321 -4.86 0.35 -15.65
N LEU A 322 -4.17 0.06 -14.54
CA LEU A 322 -3.83 1.06 -13.51
C LEU A 322 -2.85 2.11 -14.05
N GLU A 323 -1.81 1.69 -14.76
CA GLU A 323 -0.83 2.60 -15.36
C GLU A 323 -1.45 3.57 -16.37
N LYS A 324 -2.45 3.15 -17.15
CA LYS A 324 -3.21 4.03 -18.06
C LYS A 324 -3.90 5.17 -17.31
N GLN A 325 -4.31 4.94 -16.07
CA GLN A 325 -4.94 5.96 -15.22
C GLN A 325 -3.92 6.73 -14.36
N GLY A 326 -2.62 6.49 -14.56
CA GLY A 326 -1.55 7.14 -13.80
C GLY A 326 -1.51 6.71 -12.33
N ILE A 327 -1.95 5.50 -12.02
CA ILE A 327 -1.75 4.83 -10.73
C ILE A 327 -0.48 3.99 -10.83
N LYS A 328 0.36 3.99 -9.78
CA LYS A 328 1.60 3.23 -9.74
C LYS A 328 1.36 1.87 -9.08
N PRO A 329 1.34 0.76 -9.84
CA PRO A 329 1.12 -0.56 -9.27
C PRO A 329 2.42 -1.21 -8.81
N LYS A 330 2.32 -1.90 -7.67
CA LYS A 330 3.27 -2.90 -7.18
C LYS A 330 2.55 -4.23 -7.02
N VAL A 331 3.28 -5.32 -6.95
CA VAL A 331 2.71 -6.67 -6.77
C VAL A 331 3.25 -7.31 -5.51
N LEU A 332 2.34 -7.80 -4.67
CA LEU A 332 2.67 -8.49 -3.45
C LEU A 332 3.07 -9.94 -3.75
N ASN A 333 4.17 -10.40 -3.16
CA ASN A 333 4.57 -11.79 -3.21
C ASN A 333 4.22 -12.49 -1.90
N LEU A 334 3.26 -13.40 -1.92
CA LEU A 334 2.81 -14.15 -0.76
C LEU A 334 3.64 -15.43 -0.49
N GLY A 335 4.68 -15.68 -1.29
CA GLY A 335 5.49 -16.89 -1.18
C GLY A 335 4.70 -18.15 -1.58
N SER A 336 4.62 -19.13 -0.67
CA SER A 336 3.92 -20.40 -0.89
C SER A 336 2.43 -20.35 -0.57
N TYR A 337 1.92 -19.25 -0.02
CA TYR A 337 0.52 -19.10 0.33
C TYR A 337 -0.33 -18.80 -0.91
N LYS A 338 -1.53 -19.34 -0.90
CA LYS A 338 -2.44 -19.25 -2.04
C LYS A 338 -3.00 -17.83 -2.22
N ASP A 339 -3.50 -17.26 -1.14
CA ASP A 339 -4.22 -15.99 -1.13
C ASP A 339 -3.90 -15.17 0.13
N PRO A 340 -4.26 -13.87 0.16
CA PRO A 340 -4.02 -13.00 1.32
C PRO A 340 -4.73 -13.45 2.61
N ASP A 341 -5.91 -14.08 2.52
CA ASP A 341 -6.64 -14.63 3.68
C ASP A 341 -5.81 -15.71 4.37
N GLU A 342 -5.29 -16.67 3.59
CA GLU A 342 -4.45 -17.74 4.11
C GLU A 342 -3.17 -17.17 4.74
N PHE A 343 -2.50 -16.25 4.05
CA PHE A 343 -1.26 -15.65 4.54
C PHE A 343 -1.44 -14.93 5.87
N VAL A 344 -2.42 -14.00 5.95
CA VAL A 344 -2.58 -13.16 7.16
C VAL A 344 -3.06 -13.98 8.36
N ARG A 345 -3.85 -15.02 8.14
CA ARG A 345 -4.29 -15.92 9.21
C ARG A 345 -3.16 -16.79 9.76
N ALA A 346 -2.21 -17.17 8.92
CA ALA A 346 -1.07 -17.98 9.34
C ALA A 346 0.03 -17.14 10.02
N ASN A 347 0.28 -15.91 9.56
CA ASN A 347 1.47 -15.14 9.93
C ASN A 347 1.15 -13.83 10.67
N GLY A 348 -0.11 -13.39 10.68
CA GLY A 348 -0.53 -12.18 11.36
C GLY A 348 -0.26 -10.88 10.61
N MET A 349 -0.60 -9.76 11.28
CA MET A 349 -0.55 -8.41 10.71
C MET A 349 0.86 -7.97 10.35
N ASN A 350 1.82 -8.14 11.25
CA ASN A 350 3.18 -7.63 11.06
C ASN A 350 3.85 -8.26 9.85
N ALA A 351 3.77 -9.60 9.70
CA ALA A 351 4.29 -10.29 8.53
C ALA A 351 3.64 -9.83 7.22
N MET A 352 2.34 -9.47 7.25
CA MET A 352 1.67 -8.93 6.07
C MET A 352 2.14 -7.50 5.74
N LEU A 353 2.40 -6.67 6.75
CA LEU A 353 2.98 -5.33 6.55
C LEU A 353 4.39 -5.44 5.95
N ASP A 354 5.23 -6.35 6.42
CA ASP A 354 6.56 -6.60 5.85
C ASP A 354 6.47 -7.01 4.37
N ARG A 355 5.48 -7.85 4.02
CA ARG A 355 5.23 -8.20 2.62
C ARG A 355 4.77 -7.00 1.79
N ILE A 356 3.93 -6.14 2.35
CA ILE A 356 3.46 -4.91 1.70
C ILE A 356 4.64 -3.97 1.42
N ASP A 357 5.55 -3.80 2.37
CA ASP A 357 6.73 -2.95 2.22
C ASP A 357 7.72 -3.49 1.19
N THR A 358 7.79 -4.82 1.05
CA THR A 358 8.65 -5.51 0.06
C THR A 358 7.94 -5.81 -1.27
N ALA A 359 6.78 -5.22 -1.53
CA ALA A 359 6.05 -5.40 -2.78
C ALA A 359 6.88 -4.95 -3.98
N ILE A 360 6.97 -5.81 -5.00
CA ILE A 360 7.83 -5.61 -6.17
C ILE A 360 7.21 -4.66 -7.20
N GLU A 361 8.05 -3.90 -7.86
CA GLU A 361 7.64 -2.96 -8.90
C GLU A 361 7.03 -3.68 -10.11
N ALA A 362 6.07 -3.05 -10.77
CA ALA A 362 5.33 -3.62 -11.89
C ALA A 362 6.23 -4.15 -13.03
N ASN A 363 7.29 -3.42 -13.37
CA ASN A 363 8.20 -3.82 -14.44
C ASN A 363 9.06 -5.02 -14.03
N GLN A 364 9.47 -5.11 -12.76
CA GLN A 364 10.15 -6.30 -12.24
C GLN A 364 9.22 -7.51 -12.30
N PHE A 365 7.96 -7.37 -11.83
CA PHE A 365 6.98 -8.45 -11.89
C PHE A 365 6.72 -8.95 -13.32
N ARG A 366 6.67 -8.03 -14.30
CA ARG A 366 6.57 -8.40 -15.73
C ARG A 366 7.77 -9.23 -16.20
N LEU A 367 8.98 -8.81 -15.85
CA LEU A 367 10.21 -9.52 -16.19
C LEU A 367 10.27 -10.90 -15.53
N ASP A 368 9.94 -10.99 -14.24
CA ASP A 368 9.94 -12.25 -13.49
C ASP A 368 8.86 -13.22 -14.01
N SER A 369 7.68 -12.71 -14.35
CA SER A 369 6.61 -13.51 -14.95
C SER A 369 7.01 -14.02 -16.34
N LEU A 370 7.63 -13.18 -17.15
CA LEU A 370 8.14 -13.57 -18.46
C LEU A 370 9.23 -14.65 -18.34
N ARG A 371 10.13 -14.53 -17.35
CA ARG A 371 11.21 -15.46 -17.09
C ARG A 371 10.73 -16.90 -16.87
N LYS A 372 9.55 -17.09 -16.25
CA LYS A 372 8.97 -18.42 -15.98
C LYS A 372 8.73 -19.25 -17.25
N SER A 373 8.64 -18.61 -18.40
CA SER A 373 8.41 -19.26 -19.71
C SER A 373 9.70 -19.71 -20.40
N TYR A 374 10.88 -19.51 -19.80
CA TYR A 374 12.18 -19.80 -20.41
C TYR A 374 13.04 -20.63 -19.47
N ASN A 375 13.82 -21.56 -20.04
CA ASN A 375 14.84 -22.31 -19.31
C ASN A 375 16.12 -21.45 -19.21
N MET A 376 16.45 -20.95 -18.04
CA MET A 376 17.63 -20.11 -17.82
C MET A 376 18.97 -20.85 -17.93
N ASP A 377 18.97 -22.19 -17.99
CA ASP A 377 20.15 -23.01 -18.23
C ASP A 377 20.42 -23.20 -19.73
N ASP A 378 19.43 -22.95 -20.60
CA ASP A 378 19.60 -22.98 -22.05
C ASP A 378 19.92 -21.61 -22.62
N LYS A 379 21.06 -21.49 -23.30
CA LYS A 379 21.54 -20.26 -23.94
C LYS A 379 20.55 -19.68 -24.95
N LYS A 380 19.80 -20.53 -25.69
CA LYS A 380 18.80 -20.06 -26.67
C LYS A 380 17.64 -19.38 -25.96
N ASP A 381 17.19 -19.98 -24.86
CA ASP A 381 16.10 -19.44 -24.05
C ASP A 381 16.50 -18.15 -23.35
N VAL A 382 17.74 -18.06 -22.83
CA VAL A 382 18.28 -16.82 -22.27
C VAL A 382 18.29 -15.68 -23.30
N ILE A 383 18.75 -15.96 -24.54
CA ILE A 383 18.75 -14.97 -25.63
C ILE A 383 17.30 -14.56 -25.97
N ALA A 384 16.38 -15.52 -26.06
CA ALA A 384 14.97 -15.23 -26.34
C ALA A 384 14.32 -14.40 -25.23
N TYR A 385 14.59 -14.73 -23.96
CA TYR A 385 14.13 -13.99 -22.80
C TYR A 385 14.63 -12.54 -22.83
N ILE A 386 15.91 -12.30 -23.09
CA ILE A 386 16.50 -10.94 -23.19
C ILE A 386 15.79 -10.15 -24.30
N LYS A 387 15.60 -10.76 -25.48
CA LYS A 387 14.92 -10.11 -26.60
C LYS A 387 13.48 -9.72 -26.27
N GLU A 388 12.71 -10.61 -25.65
CA GLU A 388 11.33 -10.31 -25.24
C GLU A 388 11.29 -9.27 -24.12
N SER A 389 12.23 -9.31 -23.17
CA SER A 389 12.38 -8.32 -22.09
C SER A 389 12.58 -6.89 -22.63
N SER A 390 13.19 -6.76 -23.84
CA SER A 390 13.36 -5.46 -24.48
C SER A 390 12.03 -4.73 -24.71
N LYS A 391 10.94 -5.45 -24.96
CA LYS A 391 9.61 -4.86 -25.15
C LYS A 391 9.08 -4.20 -23.88
N ILE A 392 9.46 -4.73 -22.72
CA ILE A 392 9.09 -4.18 -21.40
C ILE A 392 9.95 -2.96 -21.11
N VAL A 393 11.28 -3.10 -21.17
CA VAL A 393 12.22 -2.05 -20.79
C VAL A 393 12.14 -0.83 -21.72
N LYS A 394 11.90 -1.02 -23.02
CA LYS A 394 11.74 0.10 -23.98
C LYS A 394 10.55 1.02 -23.66
N ARG A 395 9.48 0.51 -23.04
CA ARG A 395 8.30 1.30 -22.64
C ARG A 395 8.56 2.22 -21.45
N ILE A 396 9.56 1.93 -20.66
CA ILE A 396 9.94 2.75 -19.50
C ILE A 396 10.40 4.12 -20.00
N LYS A 397 9.92 5.20 -19.41
CA LYS A 397 10.26 6.57 -19.86
C LYS A 397 11.58 7.05 -19.25
N SER A 398 11.83 6.71 -17.99
CA SER A 398 13.02 7.14 -17.25
C SER A 398 14.27 6.40 -17.73
N PRO A 399 15.34 7.11 -18.18
CA PRO A 399 16.60 6.47 -18.53
C PRO A 399 17.26 5.74 -17.35
N ILE A 400 17.15 6.30 -16.14
CA ILE A 400 17.71 5.70 -14.92
C ILE A 400 17.00 4.38 -14.59
N GLU A 401 15.67 4.36 -14.69
CA GLU A 401 14.88 3.15 -14.47
C GLU A 401 15.16 2.09 -15.54
N LYS A 402 15.35 2.49 -16.80
CA LYS A 402 15.80 1.56 -17.86
C LYS A 402 17.12 0.89 -17.52
N ASP A 403 18.07 1.69 -17.09
CA ASP A 403 19.40 1.20 -16.73
C ASP A 403 19.34 0.23 -15.55
N TYR A 404 18.54 0.54 -14.53
CA TYR A 404 18.27 -0.36 -13.41
C TYR A 404 17.76 -1.74 -13.88
N TYR A 405 16.79 -1.79 -14.78
CA TYR A 405 16.27 -3.07 -15.29
C TYR A 405 17.23 -3.79 -16.24
N ILE A 406 18.13 -3.08 -16.92
CA ILE A 406 19.20 -3.69 -17.70
C ILE A 406 20.20 -4.39 -16.77
N GLU A 407 20.61 -3.72 -15.67
CA GLU A 407 21.48 -4.35 -14.64
C GLU A 407 20.76 -5.53 -13.96
N TYR A 408 19.46 -5.40 -13.69
CA TYR A 408 18.65 -6.51 -13.19
C TYR A 408 18.66 -7.71 -14.16
N LEU A 409 18.42 -7.50 -15.45
CA LEU A 409 18.49 -8.54 -16.47
C LEU A 409 19.90 -9.15 -16.56
N SER A 410 20.94 -8.32 -16.47
CA SER A 410 22.34 -8.78 -16.43
C SER A 410 22.59 -9.73 -15.25
N SER A 411 22.10 -9.38 -14.06
CA SER A 411 22.28 -10.17 -12.84
C SER A 411 21.62 -11.55 -12.91
N ILE A 412 20.42 -11.65 -13.50
CA ILE A 412 19.66 -12.91 -13.56
C ILE A 412 20.01 -13.79 -14.76
N THR A 413 20.59 -13.22 -15.83
CA THR A 413 20.95 -13.96 -17.05
C THR A 413 22.45 -14.26 -17.16
N GLY A 414 23.29 -13.59 -16.36
CA GLY A 414 24.74 -13.66 -16.48
C GLY A 414 25.29 -12.99 -17.74
N THR A 415 24.45 -12.26 -18.49
CA THR A 415 24.85 -11.55 -19.71
C THR A 415 25.34 -10.15 -19.35
N ASN A 416 26.45 -9.71 -19.98
CA ASN A 416 26.99 -8.37 -19.74
C ASN A 416 25.94 -7.27 -20.07
N SER A 417 25.78 -6.30 -19.19
CA SER A 417 24.79 -5.22 -19.33
C SER A 417 25.00 -4.37 -20.58
N ASP A 418 26.24 -4.17 -21.05
CA ASP A 418 26.52 -3.44 -22.29
C ASP A 418 26.02 -4.19 -23.53
N ILE A 419 26.07 -5.52 -23.52
CA ILE A 419 25.52 -6.34 -24.59
C ILE A 419 23.99 -6.22 -24.58
N ILE A 420 23.36 -6.24 -23.41
CA ILE A 420 21.90 -6.06 -23.26
C ILE A 420 21.49 -4.66 -23.74
N ARG A 421 22.25 -3.61 -23.38
CA ARG A 421 22.01 -2.23 -23.86
C ARG A 421 22.07 -2.16 -25.38
N SER A 422 23.08 -2.79 -25.98
CA SER A 422 23.23 -2.85 -27.44
C SER A 422 22.07 -3.58 -28.11
N GLU A 423 21.65 -4.74 -27.60
CA GLU A 423 20.49 -5.49 -28.11
C GLU A 423 19.19 -4.68 -28.01
N PHE A 424 19.07 -3.83 -26.99
CA PHE A 424 17.92 -2.94 -26.85
C PHE A 424 17.99 -1.69 -27.74
N GLY A 425 19.06 -1.52 -28.56
CA GLY A 425 19.28 -0.36 -29.42
C GLY A 425 19.52 0.94 -28.63
N MET A 426 20.02 0.82 -27.42
CA MET A 426 20.38 1.94 -26.56
C MET A 426 21.87 2.24 -26.74
N THR A 427 22.20 3.05 -27.76
CA THR A 427 23.57 3.51 -27.99
C THR A 427 23.97 4.53 -26.92
N PHE A 428 25.15 4.36 -26.35
CA PHE A 428 25.78 5.41 -25.56
C PHE A 428 25.89 6.69 -26.38
N ARG A 429 25.25 7.79 -25.96
CA ARG A 429 25.77 9.10 -26.28
C ARG A 429 27.13 9.18 -25.61
N ASN A 430 28.18 9.24 -26.43
CA ASN A 430 29.55 9.42 -25.99
C ASN A 430 29.61 10.57 -24.96
N TYR A 431 29.76 10.24 -23.70
CA TYR A 431 30.44 11.14 -22.79
C TYR A 431 31.90 11.17 -23.27
N PRO A 432 32.51 12.34 -23.51
CA PRO A 432 33.92 12.40 -23.94
C PRO A 432 34.76 11.67 -22.90
N ARG A 433 35.41 10.58 -23.32
CA ARG A 433 36.49 9.95 -22.56
C ARG A 433 37.52 11.04 -22.28
N ARG A 434 37.75 11.37 -21.03
CA ARG A 434 38.98 12.03 -20.64
C ARG A 434 40.10 11.05 -20.98
N ASP A 435 40.98 11.50 -21.87
CA ASP A 435 42.24 10.83 -22.19
C ASP A 435 43.09 10.73 -20.91
N ASP A 436 43.11 9.57 -20.29
CA ASP A 436 44.12 9.21 -19.33
C ASP A 436 45.09 8.20 -19.97
N LYS A 437 46.28 8.67 -20.18
CA LYS A 437 47.46 7.92 -20.68
C LYS A 437 47.69 6.69 -19.82
N LYS A 438 47.80 5.54 -20.49
CA LYS A 438 48.25 4.25 -19.93
C LYS A 438 49.63 4.33 -19.24
N PRO A 439 49.89 3.47 -18.25
CA PRO A 439 50.62 2.25 -18.64
C PRO A 439 49.97 0.95 -18.09
N ALA A 440 50.24 -0.08 -18.85
CA ALA A 440 49.83 -1.46 -18.62
C ALA A 440 50.41 -2.05 -17.33
N ASN A 441 49.62 -2.85 -16.63
CA ASN A 441 50.00 -4.20 -16.26
C ASN A 441 48.81 -5.05 -15.84
N THR A 442 48.76 -6.18 -16.46
CA THR A 442 48.00 -7.39 -16.29
C THR A 442 47.83 -7.83 -14.84
N PHE A 443 46.60 -8.13 -14.42
CA PHE A 443 46.33 -9.37 -13.69
C PHE A 443 44.84 -9.73 -13.84
N LEU A 444 44.60 -10.88 -14.48
CA LEU A 444 43.33 -11.59 -14.61
C LEU A 444 42.89 -12.08 -13.23
N HIS A 445 41.76 -11.61 -12.74
CA HIS A 445 41.01 -12.33 -11.72
C HIS A 445 39.55 -12.51 -12.16
N ARG A 446 39.17 -13.78 -12.35
CA ARG A 446 37.79 -14.24 -12.51
C ARG A 446 36.98 -13.80 -11.29
N PRO A 447 35.75 -13.27 -11.45
CA PRO A 447 34.84 -13.10 -10.31
C PRO A 447 34.21 -14.46 -9.95
N GLN A 448 34.47 -14.89 -8.73
CA GLN A 448 33.74 -15.98 -8.10
C GLN A 448 32.30 -15.55 -7.85
N LYS A 449 31.36 -16.48 -8.12
CA LYS A 449 29.94 -16.38 -7.71
C LYS A 449 29.88 -16.18 -6.19
N VAL A 450 29.24 -15.11 -5.76
CA VAL A 450 28.78 -14.95 -4.38
C VAL A 450 27.28 -14.76 -4.45
N SER A 451 26.56 -15.79 -4.06
CA SER A 451 25.17 -15.73 -3.66
C SER A 451 25.12 -15.05 -2.29
N VAL A 452 24.54 -13.86 -2.21
CA VAL A 452 24.35 -13.21 -0.93
C VAL A 452 22.88 -12.83 -0.81
N VAL A 453 22.16 -13.67 -0.08
CA VAL A 453 21.02 -13.24 0.71
C VAL A 453 21.64 -12.76 2.01
N GLU A 454 21.86 -11.47 2.17
CA GLU A 454 22.33 -10.89 3.43
C GLU A 454 21.23 -10.09 4.10
N ASP A 455 21.06 -10.43 5.37
CA ASP A 455 20.31 -9.77 6.42
C ASP A 455 20.43 -8.23 6.28
N GLY A 456 19.32 -7.54 6.01
CA GLY A 456 19.29 -6.09 5.78
C GLY A 456 19.91 -5.25 6.90
N SER A 457 20.03 -5.85 8.09
CA SER A 457 20.56 -5.25 9.31
C SER A 457 22.06 -4.97 9.29
N LYS A 458 22.84 -5.82 8.63
CA LYS A 458 24.31 -5.63 8.51
C LYS A 458 24.66 -4.51 7.55
N PHE A 459 23.71 -4.12 6.67
CA PHE A 459 23.94 -3.09 5.67
C PHE A 459 23.96 -1.67 6.27
N ILE A 460 23.16 -1.40 7.29
CA ILE A 460 23.10 -0.07 7.93
C ILE A 460 24.32 0.20 8.80
N GLU A 461 24.84 -0.82 9.51
CA GLU A 461 26.10 -0.70 10.25
C GLU A 461 27.27 -0.41 9.31
N LEU A 462 27.35 -1.13 8.17
CA LEU A 462 28.34 -0.88 7.13
C LEU A 462 28.25 0.54 6.56
N ASN A 463 27.04 1.06 6.35
CA ASN A 463 26.81 2.43 5.86
C ASN A 463 27.29 3.47 6.87
N LEU A 464 26.98 3.28 8.17
CA LEU A 464 27.41 4.20 9.22
C LEU A 464 28.93 4.19 9.36
N ILE A 465 29.56 3.01 9.44
CA ILE A 465 31.00 2.87 9.49
C ILE A 465 31.66 3.49 8.24
N ARG A 466 31.08 3.28 7.05
CA ARG A 466 31.58 3.90 5.81
C ARG A 466 31.49 5.43 5.88
N ALA A 467 30.38 5.98 6.35
CA ALA A 467 30.24 7.43 6.53
C ALA A 467 31.26 8.02 7.52
N MET A 468 31.60 7.29 8.59
CA MET A 468 32.63 7.70 9.55
C MET A 468 34.02 7.67 8.93
N LEU A 469 34.31 6.75 8.01
CA LEU A 469 35.58 6.70 7.27
C LEU A 469 35.68 7.84 6.26
N ASP A 470 34.62 8.17 5.57
CA ASP A 470 34.63 9.15 4.47
C ASP A 470 34.50 10.60 4.95
N SER A 471 33.87 10.87 6.13
CA SER A 471 33.57 12.22 6.60
C SER A 471 34.05 12.46 8.03
N ARG A 472 34.86 13.52 8.21
CA ARG A 472 35.26 14.00 9.54
C ARG A 472 34.07 14.44 10.36
N LEU A 473 33.09 15.15 9.76
CA LEU A 473 31.91 15.64 10.45
C LEU A 473 31.09 14.49 11.05
N VAL A 474 30.93 13.39 10.30
CA VAL A 474 30.24 12.17 10.78
C VAL A 474 31.04 11.55 11.94
N ARG A 475 32.34 11.42 11.78
CA ARG A 475 33.24 10.81 12.77
C ARG A 475 33.24 11.57 14.09
N ASP A 476 33.19 12.88 14.06
CA ASP A 476 33.18 13.72 15.26
C ASP A 476 31.78 13.73 15.94
N THR A 477 30.71 13.52 15.18
CA THR A 477 29.32 13.61 15.66
C THR A 477 28.76 12.27 16.16
N VAL A 478 29.07 11.16 15.48
CA VAL A 478 28.50 9.83 15.78
C VAL A 478 28.80 9.37 17.22
N PRO A 479 30.05 9.48 17.74
CA PRO A 479 30.34 9.04 19.12
C PRO A 479 29.62 9.83 20.22
N LEU A 480 29.07 11.00 19.90
CA LEU A 480 28.28 11.79 20.85
C LEU A 480 26.85 11.25 21.02
N LYS A 481 26.38 10.41 20.08
CA LYS A 481 24.97 9.94 20.00
C LYS A 481 24.80 8.43 19.97
N ILE A 482 25.85 7.70 19.56
CA ILE A 482 25.85 6.24 19.36
C ILE A 482 26.95 5.63 20.23
N SER A 483 26.62 4.58 20.96
CA SER A 483 27.55 3.81 21.79
C SER A 483 28.00 2.52 21.09
N LEU A 484 29.04 1.87 21.62
CA LEU A 484 29.54 0.58 21.13
C LEU A 484 28.45 -0.52 21.22
N GLU A 485 27.57 -0.42 22.21
CA GLU A 485 26.52 -1.40 22.47
C GLU A 485 25.37 -1.35 21.44
N ASP A 486 25.28 -0.26 20.67
CA ASP A 486 24.26 -0.10 19.64
C ASP A 486 24.57 -0.91 18.37
N PHE A 487 25.80 -1.40 18.23
CA PHE A 487 26.22 -2.25 17.11
C PHE A 487 25.99 -3.73 17.42
N SER A 488 25.51 -4.50 16.45
CA SER A 488 25.33 -5.95 16.55
C SER A 488 26.51 -6.75 15.98
N ASP A 489 27.22 -6.23 14.99
CA ASP A 489 28.35 -6.92 14.33
C ASP A 489 29.67 -6.60 15.02
N GLU A 490 30.44 -7.64 15.41
CA GLU A 490 31.70 -7.49 16.13
C GLU A 490 32.80 -6.78 15.30
N ASN A 491 32.83 -6.93 13.97
CA ASN A 491 33.77 -6.19 13.12
C ASN A 491 33.37 -4.71 13.04
N SER A 492 32.05 -4.40 13.00
CA SER A 492 31.54 -3.03 13.13
C SER A 492 32.00 -2.37 14.41
N LYS A 493 31.88 -3.05 15.56
CA LYS A 493 32.35 -2.57 16.87
C LYS A 493 33.83 -2.24 16.88
N LYS A 494 34.65 -3.16 16.38
CA LYS A 494 36.11 -3.00 16.33
C LYS A 494 36.54 -1.80 15.48
N ILE A 495 35.92 -1.62 14.32
CA ILE A 495 36.25 -0.47 13.44
C ILE A 495 35.71 0.82 14.05
N TYR A 496 34.48 0.82 14.60
CA TYR A 496 33.91 1.96 15.29
C TYR A 496 34.82 2.45 16.41
N GLU A 497 35.30 1.56 17.27
CA GLU A 497 36.24 1.89 18.36
C GLU A 497 37.57 2.48 17.87
N LYS A 498 38.06 1.98 16.74
CA LYS A 498 39.30 2.52 16.11
C LYS A 498 39.05 3.92 15.55
N VAL A 499 37.95 4.11 14.83
CA VAL A 499 37.65 5.33 14.08
C VAL A 499 37.16 6.45 15.01
N SER A 500 36.51 6.13 16.13
CA SER A 500 36.07 7.11 17.14
C SER A 500 37.22 7.73 17.94
N ASN A 501 38.41 7.11 17.95
CA ASN A 501 39.59 7.54 18.73
C ASN A 501 40.84 7.72 17.83
N VAL A 502 40.68 8.37 16.69
CA VAL A 502 41.72 8.51 15.64
C VAL A 502 43.01 9.14 16.19
N ASP A 503 42.88 10.18 17.01
CA ASP A 503 44.02 10.92 17.55
C ASP A 503 44.90 10.09 18.51
N ASN A 504 44.33 9.06 19.15
CA ASN A 504 45.01 8.21 20.12
C ASN A 504 45.57 6.91 19.52
N LYS A 505 45.21 6.54 18.29
CA LYS A 505 45.54 5.23 17.69
C LYS A 505 46.45 5.29 16.47
N GLY A 506 46.99 6.48 16.13
CA GLY A 506 48.00 6.63 15.06
C GLY A 506 47.45 6.37 13.64
N ILE A 507 46.14 6.46 13.43
CA ILE A 507 45.49 6.25 12.13
C ILE A 507 45.75 7.46 11.23
N LYS A 508 46.16 7.23 9.98
CA LYS A 508 46.44 8.28 9.01
C LYS A 508 45.13 8.86 8.45
N VAL A 509 44.91 10.14 8.64
CA VAL A 509 43.82 10.89 8.05
C VAL A 509 44.29 11.62 6.80
N SER A 510 43.60 11.50 5.69
CA SER A 510 43.91 12.15 4.42
C SER A 510 43.60 13.66 4.52
N LYS A 511 44.14 14.48 3.59
CA LYS A 511 43.93 15.95 3.57
C LYS A 511 42.47 16.37 3.42
N ASP A 512 41.63 15.53 2.83
CA ASP A 512 40.20 15.69 2.68
C ASP A 512 39.38 15.23 3.90
N GLY A 513 40.07 14.75 4.94
CA GLY A 513 39.43 14.28 6.17
C GLY A 513 39.02 12.80 6.14
N SER A 514 39.21 12.07 5.05
CA SER A 514 38.90 10.65 4.93
C SER A 514 39.96 9.74 5.55
N ILE A 515 39.56 8.50 5.92
CA ILE A 515 40.45 7.43 6.40
C ILE A 515 40.40 6.29 5.41
N LYS A 516 41.57 5.77 5.03
CA LYS A 516 41.64 4.61 4.13
C LYS A 516 41.34 3.32 4.88
N LEU A 517 40.74 2.36 4.19
CA LEU A 517 40.43 1.04 4.75
C LEU A 517 41.70 0.28 5.22
N GLU A 518 42.80 0.51 4.55
CA GLU A 518 44.11 -0.07 4.90
C GLU A 518 44.58 0.37 6.27
N ASP A 519 44.27 1.60 6.70
CA ASP A 519 44.69 2.18 7.97
C ASP A 519 43.84 1.70 9.17
N VAL A 520 42.64 1.11 8.92
CA VAL A 520 41.78 0.56 9.98
C VAL A 520 41.77 -0.96 10.05
N TYR A 521 42.34 -1.64 9.02
CA TYR A 521 42.46 -3.09 9.01
C TYR A 521 43.44 -3.58 10.10
N SER A 522 43.12 -4.71 10.71
CA SER A 522 44.00 -5.47 11.61
C SER A 522 43.59 -6.94 11.55
N ASP A 523 44.52 -7.83 11.97
CA ASP A 523 44.36 -9.29 11.86
C ASP A 523 43.12 -9.85 12.62
N ASP A 524 42.57 -9.08 13.54
CA ASP A 524 41.39 -9.41 14.32
C ASP A 524 40.06 -8.99 13.66
N ILE A 525 40.08 -8.38 12.45
CA ILE A 525 38.95 -7.98 11.66
C ILE A 525 38.83 -8.88 10.44
N ASP A 526 37.61 -9.40 10.18
CA ASP A 526 37.38 -10.27 9.04
C ASP A 526 37.67 -9.55 7.71
N ILE A 527 38.53 -10.14 6.89
CA ILE A 527 38.92 -9.59 5.60
C ILE A 527 37.72 -9.46 4.63
N ASP A 528 36.75 -10.35 4.73
CA ASP A 528 35.54 -10.26 3.89
C ASP A 528 34.61 -9.14 4.35
N TYR A 529 34.60 -8.78 5.64
CA TYR A 529 33.94 -7.58 6.14
C TYR A 529 34.59 -6.31 5.56
N ILE A 530 35.89 -6.21 5.55
CA ILE A 530 36.62 -5.09 4.93
C ILE A 530 36.34 -4.98 3.44
N LYS A 531 36.29 -6.10 2.70
CA LYS A 531 35.90 -6.11 1.29
C LYS A 531 34.48 -5.62 1.08
N LYS A 532 33.55 -5.99 1.96
CA LYS A 532 32.15 -5.51 1.93
C LYS A 532 32.09 -4.01 2.19
N LEU A 533 32.76 -3.54 3.23
CA LEU A 533 32.87 -2.12 3.58
C LEU A 533 33.45 -1.29 2.44
N GLY A 534 34.48 -1.82 1.73
CA GLY A 534 35.07 -1.18 0.56
C GLY A 534 34.12 -1.05 -0.66
N ARG A 535 33.09 -1.87 -0.74
CA ARG A 535 32.07 -1.83 -1.80
C ARG A 535 30.91 -0.89 -1.49
N VAL A 536 30.75 -0.44 -0.24
CA VAL A 536 29.74 0.52 0.16
C VAL A 536 30.02 1.86 -0.52
N LYS A 537 29.06 2.34 -1.29
CA LYS A 537 29.05 3.68 -1.89
C LYS A 537 27.92 4.48 -1.27
N LEU A 538 28.28 5.54 -0.56
CA LEU A 538 27.31 6.48 -0.03
C LEU A 538 26.96 7.49 -1.14
N ASN A 539 25.68 7.65 -1.42
CA ASN A 539 25.18 8.60 -2.41
C ASN A 539 24.90 9.98 -1.80
N VAL A 540 25.48 10.25 -0.64
CA VAL A 540 25.29 11.49 0.14
C VAL A 540 26.65 12.04 0.54
N GLU A 541 26.84 13.35 0.34
CA GLU A 541 27.95 14.10 0.90
C GLU A 541 27.50 14.72 2.22
N PHE A 542 28.22 14.44 3.32
CA PHE A 542 27.89 14.94 4.65
C PHE A 542 28.43 16.37 4.84
N ASN A 543 27.75 17.35 4.28
CA ASN A 543 28.17 18.75 4.29
C ASN A 543 27.60 19.56 5.47
N ASP A 544 26.55 19.05 6.15
CA ASP A 544 25.95 19.66 7.33
C ASP A 544 25.47 18.62 8.36
N LEU A 545 25.14 19.10 9.57
CA LEU A 545 24.68 18.26 10.69
C LEU A 545 23.32 17.60 10.42
N ASN A 546 22.48 18.14 9.54
CA ASN A 546 21.17 17.54 9.24
C ASN A 546 21.37 16.23 8.45
N GLU A 547 22.36 16.17 7.53
CA GLU A 547 22.66 14.94 6.79
C GLU A 547 23.28 13.88 7.73
N VAL A 548 24.12 14.30 8.68
CA VAL A 548 24.67 13.40 9.70
C VAL A 548 23.55 12.86 10.61
N ASP A 549 22.62 13.71 11.04
CA ASP A 549 21.50 13.31 11.89
C ASP A 549 20.57 12.30 11.19
N LYS A 550 20.38 12.38 9.88
CA LYS A 550 19.60 11.40 9.13
C LYS A 550 20.20 9.99 9.20
N ILE A 551 21.51 9.85 9.01
CA ILE A 551 22.15 8.52 9.06
C ILE A 551 22.18 7.98 10.50
N ILE A 552 22.40 8.85 11.50
CA ILE A 552 22.34 8.49 12.92
C ILE A 552 20.93 8.02 13.30
N ASN A 553 19.88 8.76 12.95
CA ASN A 553 18.50 8.40 13.26
C ASN A 553 18.08 7.10 12.56
N SER A 554 18.50 6.88 11.33
CA SER A 554 18.26 5.63 10.61
C SER A 554 18.92 4.43 11.32
N PHE A 555 20.17 4.57 11.74
CA PHE A 555 20.89 3.54 12.49
C PHE A 555 20.25 3.27 13.85
N MET A 556 19.94 4.30 14.62
CA MET A 556 19.34 4.17 15.96
C MET A 556 17.97 3.53 15.92
N ARG A 557 17.17 3.87 14.92
CA ARG A 557 15.85 3.26 14.69
C ARG A 557 15.97 1.76 14.48
N GLU A 558 16.83 1.32 13.56
CA GLU A 558 17.01 -0.10 13.26
C GLU A 558 17.66 -0.87 14.42
N SER A 559 18.61 -0.27 15.14
CA SER A 559 19.18 -0.85 16.34
C SER A 559 18.11 -1.06 17.43
N SER A 560 17.19 -0.08 17.61
CA SER A 560 16.06 -0.20 18.55
C SER A 560 15.04 -1.27 18.11
N GLU A 561 14.75 -1.36 16.81
CA GLU A 561 13.84 -2.40 16.26
C GLU A 561 14.39 -3.81 16.50
N LYS A 562 15.70 -4.02 16.34
CA LYS A 562 16.35 -5.30 16.65
C LYS A 562 16.31 -5.66 18.15
N ARG A 563 16.63 -4.70 19.00
CA ARG A 563 16.55 -4.93 20.45
C ARG A 563 15.13 -5.30 20.88
N LEU A 564 14.12 -4.68 20.29
CA LEU A 564 12.73 -5.04 20.50
C LEU A 564 12.42 -6.47 20.06
N GLU A 565 12.88 -6.87 18.88
CA GLU A 565 12.66 -8.23 18.37
C GLU A 565 13.30 -9.28 19.30
N GLU A 566 14.49 -8.99 19.80
CA GLU A 566 15.18 -9.89 20.74
C GLU A 566 14.47 -9.97 22.09
N LEU A 567 14.00 -8.83 22.62
CA LEU A 567 13.21 -8.79 23.85
C LEU A 567 11.88 -9.54 23.72
N PHE A 568 11.19 -9.44 22.58
CA PHE A 568 9.97 -10.23 22.34
C PHE A 568 10.26 -11.72 22.26
N LYS A 569 11.35 -12.16 21.63
CA LYS A 569 11.76 -13.57 21.62
C LYS A 569 12.06 -14.07 23.04
N GLN A 570 12.74 -13.29 23.86
CA GLN A 570 13.01 -13.64 25.27
C GLN A 570 11.72 -13.73 26.07
N GLN A 571 10.80 -12.79 25.88
CA GLN A 571 9.49 -12.84 26.53
C GLN A 571 8.72 -14.11 26.16
N GLU A 572 8.67 -14.46 24.88
CA GLU A 572 7.99 -15.68 24.40
C GLU A 572 8.60 -16.96 25.01
N ILE A 573 9.92 -17.05 25.11
CA ILE A 573 10.61 -18.17 25.74
C ILE A 573 10.21 -18.31 27.22
N LEU A 574 10.21 -17.18 27.94
CA LEU A 574 9.84 -17.17 29.35
C LEU A 574 8.35 -17.49 29.57
N GLU A 575 7.46 -16.95 28.76
CA GLU A 575 6.03 -17.26 28.81
C GLU A 575 5.77 -18.76 28.53
N ASN A 576 6.49 -19.35 27.57
CA ASN A 576 6.39 -20.79 27.31
C ASN A 576 6.97 -21.62 28.47
N ARG A 577 8.09 -21.22 29.08
CA ARG A 577 8.62 -21.84 30.32
C ARG A 577 7.60 -21.72 31.46
N ARG A 578 6.97 -20.55 31.62
CA ARG A 578 5.95 -20.30 32.65
C ARG A 578 4.75 -21.25 32.58
N LYS A 579 4.30 -21.60 31.34
CA LYS A 579 3.18 -22.54 31.11
C LYS A 579 3.49 -23.96 31.61
N THR A 580 4.76 -24.35 31.68
CA THR A 580 5.18 -25.69 32.12
C THR A 580 5.39 -25.83 33.65
N ILE A 581 5.40 -24.71 34.37
CA ILE A 581 5.66 -24.66 35.80
C ILE A 581 4.35 -24.66 36.60
N LYS A 582 4.30 -25.42 37.74
CA LYS A 582 3.13 -25.46 38.61
C LYS A 582 2.86 -24.08 39.24
N ASN A 583 1.60 -23.65 39.18
CA ASN A 583 1.16 -22.41 39.83
C ASN A 583 1.46 -22.47 41.36
N ASN A 584 1.96 -21.36 41.90
CA ASN A 584 2.38 -21.17 43.30
C ASN A 584 3.75 -21.78 43.70
N SER A 585 4.59 -22.22 42.78
CA SER A 585 5.99 -22.56 43.09
C SER A 585 6.86 -21.31 43.20
N GLN A 586 7.98 -21.40 43.92
CA GLN A 586 8.99 -20.32 43.96
C GLN A 586 9.52 -19.99 42.57
N GLU A 587 9.76 -21.04 41.76
CA GLU A 587 10.21 -20.89 40.35
C GLU A 587 9.19 -20.14 39.49
N ALA A 588 7.88 -20.32 39.71
CA ALA A 588 6.85 -19.57 38.98
C ALA A 588 6.93 -18.06 39.26
N LYS A 589 7.18 -17.68 40.53
CA LYS A 589 7.33 -16.27 40.90
C LYS A 589 8.58 -15.62 40.30
N GLU A 590 9.68 -16.37 40.22
CA GLU A 590 10.93 -15.91 39.61
C GLU A 590 10.73 -15.66 38.10
N VAL A 591 10.09 -16.59 37.39
CA VAL A 591 9.80 -16.42 35.94
C VAL A 591 8.80 -15.29 35.72
N ASP A 592 7.79 -15.09 36.56
CA ASP A 592 6.85 -13.97 36.47
C ASP A 592 7.56 -12.61 36.66
N LEU A 593 8.58 -12.54 37.53
CA LEU A 593 9.44 -11.36 37.69
C LEU A 593 10.30 -11.11 36.46
N GLU A 594 10.93 -12.13 35.88
CA GLU A 594 11.72 -12.01 34.65
C GLU A 594 10.87 -11.54 33.47
N ILE A 595 9.64 -12.05 33.32
CA ILE A 595 8.68 -11.60 32.30
C ILE A 595 8.34 -10.12 32.50
N MET A 596 8.12 -9.68 33.73
CA MET A 596 7.81 -8.29 34.07
C MET A 596 8.99 -7.36 33.76
N GLU A 597 10.22 -7.77 34.07
CA GLU A 597 11.43 -7.00 33.72
C GLU A 597 11.61 -6.83 32.21
N ILE A 598 11.39 -7.89 31.43
CA ILE A 598 11.45 -7.81 29.97
C ILE A 598 10.34 -6.92 29.43
N ALA A 599 9.12 -7.02 29.94
CA ALA A 599 8.02 -6.15 29.54
C ALA A 599 8.34 -4.66 29.81
N LEU A 600 8.99 -4.33 30.91
CA LEU A 600 9.45 -2.96 31.20
C LEU A 600 10.53 -2.49 30.21
N LYS A 601 11.48 -3.37 29.83
CA LYS A 601 12.49 -3.08 28.81
C LYS A 601 11.85 -2.86 27.44
N ILE A 602 10.85 -3.64 27.04
CA ILE A 602 10.08 -3.46 25.80
C ILE A 602 9.37 -2.09 25.79
N VAL A 603 8.76 -1.69 26.90
CA VAL A 603 8.11 -0.37 27.00
C VAL A 603 9.12 0.77 26.87
N ALA A 604 10.30 0.64 27.49
CA ALA A 604 11.37 1.63 27.41
C ALA A 604 11.91 1.76 25.98
N GLU A 605 12.16 0.63 25.30
CA GLU A 605 12.68 0.61 23.93
C GLU A 605 11.66 1.15 22.94
N ASN A 606 10.37 0.81 23.06
CA ASN A 606 9.29 1.41 22.27
C ASN A 606 9.17 2.93 22.46
N LYS A 607 9.50 3.46 23.63
CA LYS A 607 9.54 4.90 23.88
C LYS A 607 10.75 5.56 23.20
N THR A 608 11.86 4.84 23.12
CA THR A 608 13.07 5.28 22.41
C THR A 608 12.82 5.31 20.90
N LEU A 609 12.23 4.25 20.37
CA LEU A 609 11.88 4.15 18.94
C LEU A 609 10.94 5.28 18.45
N LYS A 610 10.07 5.78 19.32
CA LYS A 610 9.16 6.92 18.99
C LYS A 610 9.87 8.27 18.87
N LYS A 611 11.15 8.37 19.24
CA LYS A 611 11.94 9.61 19.14
C LYS A 611 12.61 9.78 17.78
N PHE A 612 12.75 8.70 17.05
CA PHE A 612 13.32 8.61 15.69
C PHE A 612 12.23 8.42 14.63
#